data_08fb1bdaff5f478d3ba6e97538a7fe18
#
_entry.id   08fb1bdaff5f478d3ba6e97538a7fe18
#
_cell.length_a   1.000
_cell.length_b   1.000
_cell.length_c   1.000
_cell.angle_alpha   90.00
_cell.angle_beta   90.00
_cell.angle_gamma   90.00
#
_symmetry.space_group_name_H-M   'P 1'
#
loop_
_entity.id
_entity.type
_entity.pdbx_description
1 polymer ?
#
loop_
_entity_poly.entity_id
_entity_poly.type
_entity_poly.pdbx_seq_one_letter_code
_entity_poly.pdbx_strand_id
1 'polypeptide(L)'
;MLSIQCKSLSYHGTMLDVLIKHYILIADYKKQNVLLSVPNLYLHEKTRSSLQTSKRYATVISMFYRFLETQKTFKSLAPGDYHTIVRNLDIKRWQVSRHAARLKKGSARPSSATIFDDALIVRNFLAWVVESPFTCNVNIKKETWILNVKSDRMLNYIKKKAGIRIDSDPIRVLDRESRQHYQKPLITNWEIKLLLESYPDSVYATMFCLELGTALRPIELCNFPYLGKGENKHILPRSQMPKGETQFPYQTLGKGNKLRDVIIPAYALDDVEKSYTKKEYAERRKKYKEKFGKACPPSILFLTAEGEPVTPKKIADATTYAKRLAHAKNPNFSMFNDFYQARHWWPTMMMIQHHGERLLTDAADVLDRALAQAIMNQMGHTSIVTTYKHYLNLARVLVMAKQGHVFEMIGEDFNIHHQIQDFG
;
A
#
# COMPACT_ATOMS: atom_id res chain seq x y z
N MET A 1 20.06 -25.14 14.61
CA MET A 1 19.25 -23.90 14.40
C MET A 1 17.91 -24.32 13.82
N LEU A 2 16.81 -23.93 14.45
CA LEU A 2 15.46 -24.24 14.02
C LEU A 2 15.20 -23.70 12.60
N SER A 3 14.90 -24.59 11.66
CA SER A 3 14.44 -24.21 10.34
C SER A 3 12.92 -24.17 10.31
N ILE A 4 12.34 -23.04 9.88
CA ILE A 4 10.90 -22.90 9.72
C ILE A 4 10.63 -22.51 8.28
N GLN A 5 9.87 -23.35 7.59
CA GLN A 5 9.40 -23.12 6.24
C GLN A 5 8.02 -22.44 6.26
N CYS A 6 7.88 -21.37 5.46
CA CYS A 6 6.58 -20.73 5.21
C CYS A 6 6.06 -21.23 3.87
N LYS A 7 5.04 -22.09 3.87
CA LYS A 7 4.44 -22.66 2.65
C LYS A 7 3.06 -22.07 2.42
N SER A 8 2.70 -21.79 1.18
CA SER A 8 1.33 -21.41 0.84
C SER A 8 0.46 -22.65 0.72
N LEU A 9 -0.71 -22.59 1.34
CA LEU A 9 -1.77 -23.59 1.23
C LEU A 9 -2.93 -22.98 0.47
N SER A 10 -3.57 -23.76 -0.41
CA SER A 10 -4.81 -23.38 -1.09
C SER A 10 -5.79 -24.54 -1.08
N TYR A 11 -7.05 -24.24 -0.77
CA TYR A 11 -8.14 -25.21 -0.73
C TYR A 11 -9.48 -24.50 -0.95
N HIS A 12 -10.49 -25.25 -1.35
CA HIS A 12 -11.84 -24.74 -1.48
C HIS A 12 -12.59 -24.86 -0.15
N GLY A 13 -13.21 -23.75 0.25
CA GLY A 13 -14.04 -23.71 1.45
C GLY A 13 -15.35 -24.47 1.22
N THR A 14 -15.75 -25.29 2.18
CA THR A 14 -16.88 -26.23 2.04
C THR A 14 -18.26 -25.58 1.89
N MET A 15 -18.46 -24.34 2.41
CA MET A 15 -19.79 -23.71 2.41
C MET A 15 -20.10 -22.84 1.19
N LEU A 16 -19.08 -22.21 0.57
CA LEU A 16 -19.29 -21.23 -0.51
C LEU A 16 -18.40 -21.50 -1.73
N ASP A 17 -17.74 -22.64 -1.80
CA ASP A 17 -16.75 -23.00 -2.85
C ASP A 17 -15.73 -21.86 -3.13
N VAL A 18 -15.40 -21.08 -2.13
CA VAL A 18 -14.44 -19.98 -2.23
C VAL A 18 -13.03 -20.52 -2.09
N LEU A 19 -12.16 -20.23 -3.05
CA LEU A 19 -10.75 -20.57 -2.96
C LEU A 19 -10.05 -19.78 -1.87
N ILE A 20 -9.71 -20.43 -0.77
CA ILE A 20 -8.98 -19.89 0.36
C ILE A 20 -7.49 -20.13 0.14
N LYS A 21 -6.69 -19.06 0.30
CA LYS A 21 -5.21 -19.13 0.21
C LYS A 21 -4.59 -18.45 1.42
N HIS A 22 -3.78 -19.19 2.16
CA HIS A 22 -3.00 -18.64 3.27
C HIS A 22 -1.66 -19.34 3.42
N TYR A 23 -0.78 -18.79 4.27
CA TYR A 23 0.50 -19.41 4.59
C TYR A 23 0.39 -20.25 5.85
N ILE A 24 1.19 -21.33 5.89
CA ILE A 24 1.39 -22.19 7.06
C ILE A 24 2.86 -22.24 7.39
N LEU A 25 3.15 -22.54 8.67
CA LEU A 25 4.48 -22.70 9.23
C LEU A 25 4.75 -24.19 9.54
N ILE A 26 5.83 -24.69 9.00
CA ILE A 26 6.32 -26.05 9.22
C ILE A 26 7.73 -25.92 9.79
N ALA A 27 7.97 -26.46 10.98
CA ALA A 27 9.27 -26.49 11.62
C ALA A 27 9.97 -27.81 11.31
N ASP A 28 11.28 -27.75 10.98
CA ASP A 28 12.13 -28.90 10.99
C ASP A 28 12.67 -29.07 12.43
N TYR A 29 12.14 -30.06 13.14
CA TYR A 29 12.51 -30.36 14.51
C TYR A 29 12.90 -31.83 14.65
N LYS A 30 14.12 -32.10 15.13
CA LYS A 30 14.67 -33.46 15.28
C LYS A 30 14.58 -34.26 13.98
N LYS A 31 14.86 -33.65 12.84
CA LYS A 31 14.78 -34.24 11.48
C LYS A 31 13.35 -34.64 11.04
N GLN A 32 12.35 -34.12 11.69
CA GLN A 32 10.95 -34.31 11.32
C GLN A 32 10.27 -32.97 11.01
N ASN A 33 9.41 -32.95 10.00
CA ASN A 33 8.59 -31.80 9.68
C ASN A 33 7.39 -31.75 10.62
N VAL A 34 7.37 -30.77 11.53
CA VAL A 34 6.31 -30.57 12.52
C VAL A 34 5.48 -29.36 12.14
N LEU A 35 4.17 -29.52 12.06
CA LEU A 35 3.24 -28.44 11.83
C LEU A 35 3.10 -27.61 13.12
N LEU A 36 3.30 -26.28 13.03
CA LEU A 36 3.12 -25.38 14.19
C LEU A 36 1.62 -25.06 14.34
N SER A 37 0.88 -25.89 15.07
CA SER A 37 -0.59 -25.87 15.12
C SER A 37 -1.14 -24.50 15.55
N VAL A 38 -0.70 -23.95 16.69
CA VAL A 38 -1.24 -22.69 17.23
C VAL A 38 -0.95 -21.49 16.32
N PRO A 39 0.28 -21.25 15.83
CA PRO A 39 0.52 -20.24 14.81
C PRO A 39 -0.31 -20.42 13.53
N ASN A 40 -0.48 -21.67 13.08
CA ASN A 40 -1.23 -21.94 11.86
C ASN A 40 -2.73 -21.71 12.00
N LEU A 41 -3.31 -22.01 13.16
CA LEU A 41 -4.71 -21.66 13.47
C LEU A 41 -4.90 -20.13 13.46
N TYR A 42 -3.98 -19.39 14.07
CA TYR A 42 -4.00 -17.93 14.01
C TYR A 42 -3.92 -17.39 12.59
N LEU A 43 -2.98 -17.91 11.78
CA LEU A 43 -2.83 -17.50 10.38
C LEU A 43 -4.10 -17.80 9.58
N HIS A 44 -4.70 -18.97 9.78
CA HIS A 44 -5.97 -19.34 9.14
C HIS A 44 -7.08 -18.39 9.57
N GLU A 45 -7.28 -18.16 10.87
CA GLU A 45 -8.40 -17.37 11.37
C GLU A 45 -8.27 -15.88 11.01
N LYS A 46 -7.10 -15.29 11.23
CA LYS A 46 -6.91 -13.84 11.13
C LYS A 46 -6.39 -13.37 9.77
N THR A 47 -5.84 -14.23 8.92
CA THR A 47 -5.16 -13.77 7.70
C THR A 47 -5.64 -14.43 6.40
N ARG A 48 -6.54 -15.40 6.44
CA ARG A 48 -7.04 -16.13 5.25
C ARG A 48 -7.72 -15.25 4.20
N SER A 49 -8.15 -14.05 4.58
CA SER A 49 -8.76 -13.08 3.66
C SER A 49 -7.74 -12.37 2.75
N SER A 50 -6.43 -12.46 3.05
CA SER A 50 -5.38 -11.77 2.29
C SER A 50 -4.08 -12.56 2.30
N LEU A 51 -3.73 -13.15 1.16
CA LEU A 51 -2.50 -13.93 1.00
C LEU A 51 -1.23 -13.13 1.37
N GLN A 52 -1.20 -11.84 1.04
CA GLN A 52 -0.05 -10.97 1.36
C GLN A 52 0.07 -10.71 2.87
N THR A 53 -1.06 -10.50 3.55
CA THR A 53 -1.09 -10.36 5.01
C THR A 53 -0.64 -11.67 5.65
N SER A 54 -1.16 -12.80 5.18
CA SER A 54 -0.77 -14.12 5.66
C SER A 54 0.72 -14.37 5.50
N LYS A 55 1.29 -14.06 4.32
CA LYS A 55 2.73 -14.17 4.07
C LYS A 55 3.55 -13.35 5.05
N ARG A 56 3.19 -12.07 5.25
CA ARG A 56 3.88 -11.18 6.20
C ARG A 56 3.83 -11.72 7.62
N TYR A 57 2.65 -12.12 8.08
CA TYR A 57 2.46 -12.63 9.44
C TYR A 57 3.21 -13.94 9.66
N ALA A 58 3.12 -14.88 8.71
CA ALA A 58 3.89 -16.12 8.74
C ALA A 58 5.40 -15.85 8.81
N THR A 59 5.91 -14.94 7.99
CA THR A 59 7.34 -14.56 8.00
C THR A 59 7.75 -13.98 9.34
N VAL A 60 6.97 -13.06 9.91
CA VAL A 60 7.28 -12.40 11.17
C VAL A 60 7.24 -13.39 12.34
N ILE A 61 6.20 -14.22 12.42
CA ILE A 61 6.07 -15.25 13.46
C ILE A 61 7.22 -16.26 13.34
N SER A 62 7.59 -16.69 12.12
CA SER A 62 8.71 -17.59 11.91
C SER A 62 10.06 -17.00 12.36
N MET A 63 10.28 -15.70 12.15
CA MET A 63 11.48 -15.00 12.64
C MET A 63 11.51 -14.96 14.17
N PHE A 64 10.37 -14.72 14.80
CA PHE A 64 10.27 -14.70 16.26
C PHE A 64 10.53 -16.09 16.86
N TYR A 65 9.94 -17.15 16.32
CA TYR A 65 10.16 -18.51 16.78
C TYR A 65 11.63 -18.97 16.63
N ARG A 66 12.30 -18.59 15.52
CA ARG A 66 13.73 -18.82 15.36
C ARG A 66 14.59 -18.08 16.39
N PHE A 67 14.16 -16.88 16.78
CA PHE A 67 14.82 -16.16 17.87
C PHE A 67 14.60 -16.87 19.21
N LEU A 68 13.39 -17.33 19.51
CA LEU A 68 13.09 -18.03 20.78
C LEU A 68 13.97 -19.27 20.95
N GLU A 69 14.21 -20.06 19.91
CA GLU A 69 15.10 -21.23 19.95
C GLU A 69 16.50 -20.87 20.46
N THR A 70 16.99 -19.66 20.14
CA THR A 70 18.33 -19.23 20.61
C THR A 70 18.38 -18.95 22.11
N GLN A 71 17.22 -18.78 22.76
CA GLN A 71 17.13 -18.50 24.20
C GLN A 71 17.17 -19.78 25.01
N LYS A 72 17.96 -19.77 26.11
CA LYS A 72 18.16 -20.95 26.95
C LYS A 72 16.86 -21.61 27.42
N THR A 73 15.85 -20.79 27.77
CA THR A 73 14.57 -21.26 28.31
C THR A 73 13.72 -22.05 27.29
N PHE A 74 13.99 -21.90 26.00
CA PHE A 74 13.19 -22.55 24.93
C PHE A 74 13.87 -23.78 24.34
N LYS A 75 15.17 -24.02 24.67
CA LYS A 75 15.95 -25.12 24.07
C LYS A 75 15.43 -26.52 24.39
N SER A 76 14.78 -26.69 25.55
CA SER A 76 14.23 -27.97 25.99
C SER A 76 12.82 -28.25 25.49
N LEU A 77 12.15 -27.24 24.90
CA LEU A 77 10.77 -27.34 24.44
C LEU A 77 10.67 -27.63 22.94
N ALA A 78 9.60 -28.30 22.56
CA ALA A 78 9.24 -28.41 21.15
C ALA A 78 8.78 -27.04 20.63
N PRO A 79 9.06 -26.70 19.36
CA PRO A 79 8.63 -25.40 18.78
C PRO A 79 7.12 -25.18 18.84
N GLY A 80 6.33 -26.25 18.81
CA GLY A 80 4.87 -26.17 18.94
C GLY A 80 4.40 -25.57 20.27
N ASP A 81 5.22 -25.66 21.33
CA ASP A 81 4.87 -25.29 22.70
C ASP A 81 5.47 -23.95 23.15
N TYR A 82 6.22 -23.26 22.28
CA TYR A 82 6.87 -21.99 22.64
C TYR A 82 5.89 -20.93 23.18
N HIS A 83 4.67 -20.91 22.67
CA HIS A 83 3.63 -19.97 23.08
C HIS A 83 3.25 -20.10 24.57
N THR A 84 3.47 -21.29 25.19
CA THR A 84 3.08 -21.55 26.59
C THR A 84 3.93 -20.80 27.61
N ILE A 85 5.20 -20.52 27.31
CA ILE A 85 6.15 -19.90 28.25
C ILE A 85 6.62 -18.50 27.83
N VAL A 86 6.32 -18.07 26.61
CA VAL A 86 6.67 -16.75 26.11
C VAL A 86 6.11 -15.63 27.00
N ARG A 87 6.92 -14.57 27.21
CA ARG A 87 6.57 -13.37 28.00
C ARG A 87 6.79 -12.09 27.18
N ASN A 88 6.23 -10.99 27.63
CA ASN A 88 6.44 -9.67 27.00
C ASN A 88 7.93 -9.31 26.89
N LEU A 89 8.75 -9.75 27.87
CA LEU A 89 10.18 -9.55 27.86
C LEU A 89 10.88 -10.21 26.67
N ASP A 90 10.38 -11.36 26.19
CA ASP A 90 10.97 -12.06 25.05
C ASP A 90 10.70 -11.30 23.75
N ILE A 91 9.55 -10.62 23.62
CA ILE A 91 9.26 -9.72 22.49
C ILE A 91 10.22 -8.51 22.53
N LYS A 92 10.49 -7.94 23.73
CA LYS A 92 11.47 -6.85 23.88
C LYS A 92 12.89 -7.31 23.49
N ARG A 93 13.33 -8.45 23.99
CA ARG A 93 14.65 -9.03 23.66
C ARG A 93 14.80 -9.29 22.17
N TRP A 94 13.76 -9.77 21.52
CA TRP A 94 13.75 -9.96 20.08
C TRP A 94 13.95 -8.64 19.32
N GLN A 95 13.25 -7.57 19.69
CA GLN A 95 13.46 -6.25 19.11
C GLN A 95 14.90 -5.76 19.30
N VAL A 96 15.42 -5.86 20.53
CA VAL A 96 16.80 -5.48 20.86
C VAL A 96 17.80 -6.27 20.01
N SER A 97 17.61 -7.57 19.85
CA SER A 97 18.49 -8.40 19.01
C SER A 97 18.48 -7.97 17.55
N ARG A 98 17.32 -7.54 17.02
CA ARG A 98 17.19 -7.02 15.64
C ARG A 98 17.85 -5.65 15.48
N HIS A 99 17.72 -4.77 16.49
CA HIS A 99 18.43 -3.48 16.51
C HIS A 99 19.95 -3.70 16.54
N ALA A 100 20.45 -4.59 17.41
CA ALA A 100 21.86 -4.93 17.49
C ALA A 100 22.39 -5.52 16.18
N ALA A 101 21.63 -6.44 15.54
CA ALA A 101 22.00 -7.02 14.25
C ALA A 101 22.05 -5.98 13.13
N ARG A 102 21.13 -4.99 13.14
CA ARG A 102 21.13 -3.85 12.21
C ARG A 102 22.38 -2.99 12.38
N LEU A 103 22.69 -2.59 13.62
CA LEU A 103 23.87 -1.77 13.95
C LEU A 103 25.17 -2.48 13.56
N LYS A 104 25.29 -3.78 13.87
CA LYS A 104 26.46 -4.59 13.48
C LYS A 104 26.69 -4.64 11.97
N LYS A 105 25.61 -4.57 11.17
CA LYS A 105 25.69 -4.55 9.70
C LYS A 105 25.92 -3.13 9.11
N GLY A 106 25.97 -2.09 9.93
CA GLY A 106 26.01 -0.71 9.45
C GLY A 106 24.82 -0.32 8.57
N SER A 107 23.69 -1.05 8.69
CA SER A 107 22.54 -0.91 7.81
C SER A 107 21.45 -0.04 8.42
N ALA A 108 20.78 0.75 7.57
CA ALA A 108 19.59 1.49 7.97
C ALA A 108 18.32 0.61 7.99
N ARG A 109 18.39 -0.63 7.50
CA ARG A 109 17.24 -1.54 7.37
C ARG A 109 17.43 -2.82 8.17
N PRO A 110 16.35 -3.35 8.79
CA PRO A 110 15.01 -2.78 8.89
C PRO A 110 14.95 -1.51 9.75
N SER A 111 14.04 -0.58 9.46
CA SER A 111 13.84 0.62 10.29
C SER A 111 13.30 0.26 11.67
N SER A 112 13.45 1.16 12.64
CA SER A 112 12.90 0.99 13.99
C SER A 112 11.39 0.80 13.97
N ALA A 113 10.68 1.58 13.12
CA ALA A 113 9.26 1.40 12.89
C ALA A 113 8.92 -0.01 12.38
N THR A 114 9.69 -0.54 11.41
CA THR A 114 9.49 -1.91 10.92
C THR A 114 9.70 -2.96 12.01
N ILE A 115 10.73 -2.79 12.85
CA ILE A 115 11.00 -3.71 13.97
C ILE A 115 9.84 -3.69 14.97
N PHE A 116 9.33 -2.50 15.28
CA PHE A 116 8.20 -2.34 16.18
C PHE A 116 6.90 -2.89 15.58
N ASP A 117 6.61 -2.62 14.31
CA ASP A 117 5.43 -3.16 13.60
C ASP A 117 5.45 -4.69 13.59
N ASP A 118 6.61 -5.30 13.39
CA ASP A 118 6.75 -6.75 13.46
C ASP A 118 6.53 -7.27 14.89
N ALA A 119 6.97 -6.53 15.90
CA ALA A 119 6.70 -6.86 17.31
C ALA A 119 5.18 -6.74 17.64
N LEU A 120 4.48 -5.78 17.04
CA LEU A 120 3.02 -5.68 17.15
C LEU A 120 2.31 -6.89 16.53
N ILE A 121 2.79 -7.42 15.42
CA ILE A 121 2.25 -8.66 14.82
C ILE A 121 2.40 -9.83 15.78
N VAL A 122 3.58 -10.01 16.37
CA VAL A 122 3.81 -11.07 17.37
C VAL A 122 2.93 -10.88 18.60
N ARG A 123 2.83 -9.65 19.13
CA ARG A 123 1.94 -9.35 20.25
C ARG A 123 0.49 -9.68 19.94
N ASN A 124 0.01 -9.31 18.74
CA ASN A 124 -1.37 -9.59 18.35
C ASN A 124 -1.63 -11.10 18.20
N PHE A 125 -0.64 -11.87 17.73
CA PHE A 125 -0.69 -13.32 17.75
C PHE A 125 -0.82 -13.86 19.18
N LEU A 126 0.04 -13.43 20.08
CA LEU A 126 0.02 -13.89 21.47
C LEU A 126 -1.22 -13.41 22.24
N ALA A 127 -1.76 -12.23 21.91
CA ALA A 127 -3.03 -11.77 22.45
C ALA A 127 -4.20 -12.68 22.03
N TRP A 128 -4.19 -13.12 20.76
CA TRP A 128 -5.17 -14.10 20.29
C TRP A 128 -4.99 -15.45 21.00
N VAL A 129 -3.76 -15.88 21.28
CA VAL A 129 -3.50 -17.12 22.07
C VAL A 129 -4.10 -17.00 23.48
N VAL A 130 -3.90 -15.84 24.16
CA VAL A 130 -4.49 -15.58 25.49
C VAL A 130 -6.02 -15.59 25.47
N GLU A 131 -6.65 -15.14 24.39
CA GLU A 131 -8.11 -15.15 24.20
C GLU A 131 -8.66 -16.52 23.77
N SER A 132 -7.79 -17.44 23.37
CA SER A 132 -8.11 -18.80 22.93
C SER A 132 -7.92 -19.78 24.08
N PRO A 133 -8.36 -21.04 23.97
CA PRO A 133 -8.23 -22.04 25.04
C PRO A 133 -6.77 -22.53 25.24
N PHE A 134 -5.78 -21.80 24.72
CA PHE A 134 -4.36 -22.15 24.85
C PHE A 134 -3.71 -21.42 26.02
N THR A 135 -2.78 -22.10 26.69
CA THR A 135 -1.99 -21.50 27.77
C THR A 135 -0.97 -20.50 27.19
N CYS A 136 -0.88 -19.30 27.79
CA CYS A 136 0.11 -18.30 27.41
C CYS A 136 0.44 -17.39 28.62
N ASN A 137 1.73 -17.05 28.78
CA ASN A 137 2.23 -16.23 29.89
C ASN A 137 2.43 -14.75 29.53
N VAL A 138 1.88 -14.32 28.41
CA VAL A 138 1.94 -12.91 27.98
C VAL A 138 0.87 -12.09 28.69
N ASN A 139 1.26 -10.99 29.29
CA ASN A 139 0.33 -10.05 29.90
C ASN A 139 -0.19 -9.09 28.83
N ILE A 140 -1.50 -9.14 28.58
CA ILE A 140 -2.21 -8.31 27.61
C ILE A 140 -3.07 -7.30 28.37
N LYS A 141 -2.72 -6.02 28.25
CA LYS A 141 -3.55 -4.92 28.72
C LYS A 141 -4.40 -4.39 27.59
N LYS A 142 -5.68 -4.27 27.80
CA LYS A 142 -6.62 -3.64 26.86
C LYS A 142 -6.94 -2.24 27.36
N GLU A 143 -6.84 -1.25 26.49
CA GLU A 143 -7.19 0.14 26.76
C GLU A 143 -8.39 0.54 25.93
N THR A 144 -9.33 1.23 26.55
CA THR A 144 -10.39 1.93 25.84
C THR A 144 -9.84 3.26 25.35
N TRP A 145 -9.88 3.51 24.05
CA TRP A 145 -9.49 4.80 23.50
C TRP A 145 -10.70 5.55 22.97
N ILE A 146 -10.75 6.83 23.28
CA ILE A 146 -11.74 7.76 22.75
C ILE A 146 -10.99 8.78 21.92
N LEU A 147 -11.43 9.00 20.69
CA LEU A 147 -10.81 10.00 19.83
C LEU A 147 -11.14 11.39 20.37
N ASN A 148 -10.21 12.00 21.12
CA ASN A 148 -10.31 13.39 21.54
C ASN A 148 -9.89 14.32 20.41
N VAL A 149 -10.84 15.06 19.85
CA VAL A 149 -10.59 16.10 18.84
C VAL A 149 -10.88 17.45 19.49
N LYS A 150 -9.89 18.33 19.46
CA LYS A 150 -9.95 19.66 20.14
C LYS A 150 -10.91 20.67 19.48
N SER A 151 -11.54 20.36 18.36
CA SER A 151 -12.43 21.26 17.64
C SER A 151 -13.90 20.80 17.71
N ASP A 152 -14.77 21.63 18.22
CA ASP A 152 -16.19 21.32 18.45
C ASP A 152 -16.98 21.02 17.16
N ARG A 153 -16.63 21.63 16.05
CA ARG A 153 -17.33 21.44 14.76
C ARG A 153 -17.01 20.10 14.09
N MET A 154 -15.83 19.55 14.34
CA MET A 154 -15.41 18.22 13.88
C MET A 154 -15.96 17.10 14.77
N LEU A 155 -16.28 17.42 16.01
CA LEU A 155 -16.58 16.48 17.09
C LEU A 155 -17.88 15.73 16.91
N ASN A 156 -18.92 16.33 16.35
CA ASN A 156 -20.26 15.70 16.30
C ASN A 156 -20.31 14.46 15.39
N TYR A 157 -19.43 14.38 14.38
CA TYR A 157 -19.30 13.22 13.49
C TYR A 157 -18.34 12.14 14.07
N ILE A 158 -17.35 12.55 14.84
CA ILE A 158 -16.25 11.71 15.34
C ILE A 158 -16.48 11.21 16.76
N LYS A 159 -17.34 11.86 17.55
CA LYS A 159 -17.65 11.55 18.97
C LYS A 159 -18.09 10.10 19.25
N LYS A 160 -18.32 9.29 18.20
CA LYS A 160 -18.81 7.90 18.35
C LYS A 160 -17.77 6.81 18.05
N LYS A 161 -16.50 7.12 17.84
CA LYS A 161 -15.47 6.09 17.65
C LYS A 161 -14.64 5.90 18.93
N ALA A 162 -15.23 5.25 19.91
CA ALA A 162 -14.50 4.58 20.97
C ALA A 162 -14.17 3.16 20.51
N GLY A 163 -13.00 2.67 20.83
CA GLY A 163 -12.57 1.30 20.51
C GLY A 163 -11.65 0.74 21.59
N ILE A 164 -11.58 -0.56 21.67
CA ILE A 164 -10.62 -1.26 22.52
C ILE A 164 -9.36 -1.50 21.69
N ARG A 165 -8.22 -1.08 22.18
CA ARG A 165 -6.91 -1.41 21.61
C ARG A 165 -6.05 -2.14 22.64
N ILE A 166 -5.15 -2.96 22.17
CA ILE A 166 -4.16 -3.61 23.02
C ILE A 166 -3.04 -2.60 23.30
N ASP A 167 -2.74 -2.36 24.58
CA ASP A 167 -1.65 -1.50 24.99
C ASP A 167 -0.31 -2.04 24.45
N SER A 168 0.51 -1.16 23.83
CA SER A 168 1.81 -1.51 23.28
C SER A 168 2.99 -1.19 24.19
N ASP A 169 2.78 -0.47 25.28
CA ASP A 169 3.87 -0.06 26.18
C ASP A 169 4.61 -1.25 26.80
N PRO A 170 3.93 -2.37 27.17
CA PRO A 170 4.62 -3.55 27.68
C PRO A 170 5.68 -4.16 26.79
N ILE A 171 5.62 -3.89 25.47
CA ILE A 171 6.61 -4.36 24.49
C ILE A 171 7.48 -3.26 23.90
N ARG A 172 7.27 -2.00 24.26
CA ARG A 172 8.03 -0.86 23.73
C ARG A 172 9.49 -0.94 24.18
N VAL A 173 10.40 -0.70 23.23
CA VAL A 173 11.84 -0.63 23.46
C VAL A 173 12.33 0.77 23.06
N LEU A 174 13.19 1.36 23.88
CA LEU A 174 13.87 2.60 23.55
C LEU A 174 14.90 2.35 22.45
N ASP A 175 14.85 3.13 21.38
CA ASP A 175 15.83 3.10 20.31
C ASP A 175 16.76 4.32 20.43
N ARG A 176 18.07 4.07 20.37
CA ARG A 176 19.08 5.12 20.36
C ARG A 176 19.03 5.99 19.09
N GLU A 177 18.57 5.39 17.99
CA GLU A 177 18.46 6.03 16.69
C GLU A 177 16.99 6.25 16.32
N SER A 178 16.24 6.95 17.16
CA SER A 178 14.89 7.37 16.80
C SER A 178 15.00 8.35 15.61
N ARG A 179 14.67 7.84 14.42
CA ARG A 179 14.67 8.68 13.23
C ARG A 179 13.38 9.49 13.19
N GLN A 180 13.50 10.77 12.92
CA GLN A 180 12.38 11.63 12.60
C GLN A 180 11.53 10.99 11.50
N HIS A 181 10.23 11.00 11.67
CA HIS A 181 9.31 10.51 10.63
C HIS A 181 9.38 11.48 9.44
N TYR A 182 10.22 11.14 8.47
CA TYR A 182 10.37 11.96 7.27
C TYR A 182 9.15 11.71 6.37
N GLN A 183 8.34 12.74 6.22
CA GLN A 183 7.25 12.70 5.24
C GLN A 183 7.88 12.76 3.85
N LYS A 184 7.67 11.75 3.03
CA LYS A 184 8.20 11.74 1.66
C LYS A 184 7.61 12.94 0.91
N PRO A 185 8.43 13.77 0.25
CA PRO A 185 7.93 14.85 -0.58
C PRO A 185 7.08 14.26 -1.72
N LEU A 186 6.10 15.03 -2.17
CA LEU A 186 5.34 14.65 -3.35
C LEU A 186 6.24 14.78 -4.58
N ILE A 187 6.07 13.89 -5.54
CA ILE A 187 6.77 13.97 -6.82
C ILE A 187 6.42 15.29 -7.52
N THR A 188 7.43 16.00 -7.97
CA THR A 188 7.30 17.28 -8.67
C THR A 188 7.02 17.08 -10.15
N ASN A 189 6.61 18.14 -10.83
CA ASN A 189 6.24 18.06 -12.24
C ASN A 189 7.40 17.73 -13.16
N TRP A 190 8.54 18.38 -12.93
CA TRP A 190 9.72 18.07 -13.73
C TRP A 190 10.20 16.62 -13.49
N GLU A 191 10.04 16.11 -12.25
CA GLU A 191 10.34 14.71 -11.95
C GLU A 191 9.33 13.76 -12.60
N ILE A 192 8.02 14.12 -12.64
CA ILE A 192 7.01 13.37 -13.40
C ILE A 192 7.40 13.29 -14.86
N LYS A 193 7.71 14.43 -15.51
CA LYS A 193 8.11 14.47 -16.90
C LYS A 193 9.34 13.61 -17.16
N LEU A 194 10.38 13.78 -16.35
CA LEU A 194 11.62 13.01 -16.49
C LEU A 194 11.40 11.51 -16.26
N LEU A 195 10.54 11.14 -15.32
CA LEU A 195 10.19 9.74 -15.05
C LEU A 195 9.43 9.13 -16.22
N LEU A 196 8.46 9.83 -16.80
CA LEU A 196 7.69 9.39 -17.97
C LEU A 196 8.62 9.12 -19.18
N GLU A 197 9.58 10.00 -19.42
CA GLU A 197 10.58 9.87 -20.50
C GLU A 197 11.62 8.77 -20.23
N SER A 198 11.66 8.24 -19.01
CA SER A 198 12.65 7.25 -18.59
C SER A 198 12.09 5.83 -18.49
N TYR A 199 10.78 5.64 -18.67
CA TYR A 199 10.23 4.28 -18.72
C TYR A 199 10.71 3.50 -19.94
N PRO A 200 11.14 2.24 -19.75
CA PRO A 200 11.67 1.42 -20.86
C PRO A 200 10.57 0.93 -21.83
N ASP A 201 9.32 0.94 -21.39
CA ASP A 201 8.15 0.54 -22.16
C ASP A 201 7.02 1.54 -21.90
N SER A 202 6.45 2.07 -22.99
CA SER A 202 5.39 3.08 -23.02
C SER A 202 4.16 2.71 -22.18
N VAL A 203 3.88 1.42 -22.00
CA VAL A 203 2.74 0.96 -21.18
C VAL A 203 2.83 1.45 -19.74
N TYR A 204 4.04 1.48 -19.16
CA TYR A 204 4.21 1.95 -17.77
C TYR A 204 4.06 3.46 -17.65
N ALA A 205 4.52 4.22 -18.63
CA ALA A 205 4.28 5.67 -18.71
C ALA A 205 2.79 5.97 -18.83
N THR A 206 2.07 5.27 -19.71
CA THR A 206 0.61 5.40 -19.87
C THR A 206 -0.13 5.05 -18.58
N MET A 207 0.24 3.96 -17.91
CA MET A 207 -0.36 3.58 -16.63
C MET A 207 -0.08 4.60 -15.53
N PHE A 208 1.10 5.21 -15.53
CA PHE A 208 1.46 6.26 -14.57
C PHE A 208 0.62 7.53 -14.79
N CYS A 209 0.42 7.97 -16.05
CA CYS A 209 -0.48 9.06 -16.38
C CYS A 209 -1.92 8.76 -15.93
N LEU A 210 -2.42 7.55 -16.18
CA LEU A 210 -3.75 7.15 -15.74
C LEU A 210 -3.87 7.16 -14.20
N GLU A 211 -2.81 6.78 -13.46
CA GLU A 211 -2.80 6.86 -12.00
C GLU A 211 -2.83 8.31 -11.52
N LEU A 212 -2.06 9.21 -12.15
CA LEU A 212 -2.08 10.66 -11.85
C LEU A 212 -3.48 11.25 -11.99
N GLY A 213 -4.24 10.86 -13.03
CA GLY A 213 -5.59 11.37 -13.29
C GLY A 213 -6.71 10.70 -12.48
N THR A 214 -6.47 9.52 -11.91
CA THR A 214 -7.53 8.70 -11.30
C THR A 214 -7.27 8.25 -9.87
N ALA A 215 -6.04 8.31 -9.42
CA ALA A 215 -5.59 7.75 -8.15
C ALA A 215 -5.93 6.25 -7.97
N LEU A 216 -6.05 5.48 -9.05
CA LEU A 216 -6.19 4.03 -9.01
C LEU A 216 -4.95 3.37 -8.39
N ARG A 217 -5.13 2.26 -7.68
CA ARG A 217 -3.97 1.48 -7.20
C ARG A 217 -3.33 0.70 -8.34
N PRO A 218 -2.03 0.38 -8.27
CA PRO A 218 -1.37 -0.42 -9.31
C PRO A 218 -2.11 -1.71 -9.68
N ILE A 219 -2.69 -2.41 -8.71
CA ILE A 219 -3.49 -3.62 -9.00
C ILE A 219 -4.81 -3.30 -9.69
N GLU A 220 -5.44 -2.17 -9.37
CA GLU A 220 -6.69 -1.72 -10.00
C GLU A 220 -6.42 -1.27 -11.45
N LEU A 221 -5.27 -0.61 -11.69
CA LEU A 221 -4.80 -0.30 -13.06
C LEU A 221 -4.53 -1.58 -13.88
N CYS A 222 -3.87 -2.56 -13.29
CA CYS A 222 -3.64 -3.85 -13.99
C CYS A 222 -4.95 -4.55 -14.39
N ASN A 223 -6.02 -4.32 -13.63
CA ASN A 223 -7.34 -4.89 -13.88
C ASN A 223 -8.25 -3.97 -14.73
N PHE A 224 -7.77 -2.80 -15.14
CA PHE A 224 -8.55 -1.90 -15.98
C PHE A 224 -8.78 -2.52 -17.36
N PRO A 225 -10.04 -2.63 -17.83
CA PRO A 225 -10.37 -3.42 -19.02
C PRO A 225 -10.19 -2.62 -20.33
N TYR A 226 -9.94 -3.32 -21.43
CA TYR A 226 -10.10 -2.78 -22.78
C TYR A 226 -11.58 -2.61 -23.14
N LEU A 227 -12.40 -3.63 -22.80
CA LEU A 227 -13.85 -3.59 -22.87
C LEU A 227 -14.42 -3.98 -21.51
N GLY A 228 -15.16 -3.08 -20.90
CA GLY A 228 -15.80 -3.31 -19.62
C GLY A 228 -16.94 -4.32 -19.69
N LYS A 229 -17.28 -4.90 -18.53
CA LYS A 229 -18.38 -5.86 -18.35
C LYS A 229 -19.22 -5.46 -17.14
N GLY A 230 -20.45 -5.95 -17.08
CA GLY A 230 -21.36 -5.70 -15.97
C GLY A 230 -21.62 -4.22 -15.78
N GLU A 231 -21.39 -3.72 -14.57
CA GLU A 231 -21.55 -2.28 -14.26
C GLU A 231 -20.58 -1.38 -15.04
N ASN A 232 -19.49 -1.93 -15.55
CA ASN A 232 -18.49 -1.20 -16.36
C ASN A 232 -18.69 -1.35 -17.87
N LYS A 233 -19.82 -1.86 -18.36
CA LYS A 233 -20.07 -2.10 -19.80
C LYS A 233 -19.92 -0.84 -20.68
N HIS A 234 -20.03 0.34 -20.09
CA HIS A 234 -19.85 1.64 -20.75
C HIS A 234 -18.37 2.02 -20.92
N ILE A 235 -17.44 1.34 -20.26
CA ILE A 235 -16.00 1.52 -20.46
C ILE A 235 -15.60 0.79 -21.75
N LEU A 236 -15.32 1.57 -22.77
CA LEU A 236 -14.94 1.14 -24.11
C LEU A 236 -13.67 1.89 -24.54
N PRO A 237 -13.04 1.55 -25.69
CA PRO A 237 -12.07 2.45 -26.31
C PRO A 237 -12.66 3.84 -26.44
N ARG A 238 -11.88 4.87 -26.11
CA ARG A 238 -12.40 6.24 -25.98
C ARG A 238 -13.12 6.74 -27.24
N SER A 239 -12.64 6.35 -28.42
CA SER A 239 -13.29 6.67 -29.70
C SER A 239 -14.69 6.11 -29.88
N GLN A 240 -15.08 5.11 -29.08
CA GLN A 240 -16.42 4.48 -29.08
C GLN A 240 -17.30 4.99 -27.94
N MET A 241 -16.78 5.84 -27.08
CA MET A 241 -17.52 6.43 -25.95
C MET A 241 -18.17 7.77 -26.35
N PRO A 242 -19.22 8.23 -25.64
CA PRO A 242 -19.87 9.51 -25.90
C PRO A 242 -18.88 10.68 -25.86
N LYS A 243 -18.90 11.56 -26.90
CA LYS A 243 -17.97 12.68 -27.02
C LYS A 243 -18.24 13.83 -26.04
N GLY A 244 -19.48 13.99 -25.59
CA GLY A 244 -19.88 15.07 -24.68
C GLY A 244 -19.65 14.81 -23.20
N GLU A 245 -19.38 13.57 -22.85
CA GLU A 245 -19.15 13.20 -21.45
C GLU A 245 -17.70 13.42 -21.06
N THR A 246 -17.48 14.12 -19.94
CA THR A 246 -16.17 14.46 -19.42
C THR A 246 -15.69 13.52 -18.32
N GLN A 247 -16.60 12.69 -17.79
CA GLN A 247 -16.31 11.80 -16.67
C GLN A 247 -17.09 10.49 -16.82
N PHE A 248 -16.47 9.38 -16.44
CA PHE A 248 -17.06 8.05 -16.50
C PHE A 248 -16.91 7.34 -15.15
N PRO A 249 -18.00 6.81 -14.57
CA PRO A 249 -17.89 5.98 -13.38
C PRO A 249 -17.21 4.66 -13.75
N TYR A 250 -16.36 4.16 -12.85
CA TYR A 250 -15.70 2.88 -12.98
C TYR A 250 -15.72 2.13 -11.65
N GLN A 251 -16.36 0.98 -11.64
CA GLN A 251 -16.43 0.15 -10.47
C GLN A 251 -15.24 -0.80 -10.40
N THR A 252 -14.51 -0.79 -9.29
CA THR A 252 -13.31 -1.61 -9.10
C THR A 252 -13.27 -2.27 -7.73
N LEU A 253 -12.58 -3.43 -7.66
CA LEU A 253 -12.29 -4.13 -6.42
C LEU A 253 -11.01 -3.60 -5.81
N GLY A 254 -11.15 -2.89 -4.69
CA GLY A 254 -10.03 -2.38 -3.91
C GLY A 254 -9.42 -3.41 -2.95
N LYS A 255 -8.50 -2.94 -2.12
CA LYS A 255 -7.86 -3.77 -1.07
C LYS A 255 -8.92 -4.36 -0.13
N GLY A 256 -8.81 -5.68 0.11
CA GLY A 256 -9.74 -6.42 0.96
C GLY A 256 -11.08 -6.73 0.27
N ASN A 257 -11.08 -6.85 -1.06
CA ASN A 257 -12.27 -7.15 -1.89
C ASN A 257 -13.41 -6.14 -1.70
N LYS A 258 -13.09 -4.90 -1.34
CA LYS A 258 -14.10 -3.85 -1.22
C LYS A 258 -14.38 -3.25 -2.59
N LEU A 259 -15.63 -3.38 -3.01
CA LEU A 259 -16.14 -2.74 -4.21
C LEU A 259 -16.20 -1.23 -3.98
N ARG A 260 -15.77 -0.44 -4.98
CA ARG A 260 -15.86 1.01 -4.95
C ARG A 260 -15.99 1.59 -6.34
N ASP A 261 -16.62 2.74 -6.43
CA ASP A 261 -16.74 3.51 -7.65
C ASP A 261 -15.67 4.60 -7.68
N VAL A 262 -15.03 4.71 -8.83
CA VAL A 262 -13.97 5.68 -9.14
C VAL A 262 -14.43 6.47 -10.36
N ILE A 263 -14.21 7.76 -10.38
CA ILE A 263 -14.47 8.60 -11.54
C ILE A 263 -13.20 8.63 -12.41
N ILE A 264 -13.38 8.28 -13.68
CA ILE A 264 -12.32 8.35 -14.70
C ILE A 264 -12.58 9.57 -15.57
N PRO A 265 -11.71 10.57 -15.58
CA PRO A 265 -11.86 11.73 -16.48
C PRO A 265 -11.67 11.31 -17.94
N ALA A 266 -12.42 11.92 -18.85
CA ALA A 266 -12.33 11.63 -20.27
C ALA A 266 -10.92 11.83 -20.84
N TYR A 267 -10.23 12.90 -20.44
CA TYR A 267 -8.87 13.18 -20.89
C TYR A 267 -7.89 12.04 -20.55
N ALA A 268 -8.06 11.39 -19.40
CA ALA A 268 -7.20 10.27 -19.04
C ALA A 268 -7.40 9.05 -19.95
N LEU A 269 -8.62 8.84 -20.44
CA LEU A 269 -8.92 7.80 -21.44
C LEU A 269 -8.44 8.21 -22.84
N ASP A 270 -8.55 9.50 -23.19
CA ASP A 270 -8.00 10.05 -24.43
C ASP A 270 -6.48 9.83 -24.50
N ASP A 271 -5.78 10.07 -23.40
CA ASP A 271 -4.34 9.84 -23.28
C ASP A 271 -3.99 8.37 -23.42
N VAL A 272 -4.70 7.46 -22.76
CA VAL A 272 -4.53 6.01 -22.92
C VAL A 272 -4.73 5.58 -24.37
N GLU A 273 -5.77 6.10 -25.03
CA GLU A 273 -6.03 5.76 -26.43
C GLU A 273 -4.93 6.29 -27.36
N LYS A 274 -4.54 7.56 -27.21
CA LYS A 274 -3.57 8.26 -28.03
C LYS A 274 -2.14 7.71 -27.84
N SER A 275 -1.75 7.46 -26.60
CA SER A 275 -0.36 7.05 -26.28
C SER A 275 -0.14 5.55 -26.44
N TYR A 276 -1.15 4.71 -26.20
CA TYR A 276 -0.96 3.27 -26.12
C TYR A 276 -1.93 2.46 -27.01
N THR A 277 -3.26 2.65 -26.87
CA THR A 277 -4.22 1.74 -27.51
C THR A 277 -4.14 1.80 -29.04
N LYS A 278 -4.06 3.00 -29.63
CA LYS A 278 -3.95 3.18 -31.07
C LYS A 278 -2.58 2.80 -31.64
N LYS A 279 -1.52 2.91 -30.84
CA LYS A 279 -0.14 2.70 -31.31
C LYS A 279 0.32 1.26 -31.20
N GLU A 280 0.06 0.60 -30.06
CA GLU A 280 0.79 -0.61 -29.70
C GLU A 280 -0.10 -1.78 -29.32
N TYR A 281 -1.33 -1.52 -28.85
CA TYR A 281 -2.18 -2.56 -28.26
C TYR A 281 -2.51 -3.70 -29.24
N ALA A 282 -2.77 -3.39 -30.51
CA ALA A 282 -3.09 -4.40 -31.52
C ALA A 282 -1.94 -5.39 -31.72
N GLU A 283 -0.69 -4.90 -31.80
CA GLU A 283 0.51 -5.73 -31.94
C GLU A 283 0.75 -6.56 -30.69
N ARG A 284 0.63 -5.96 -29.50
CA ARG A 284 0.81 -6.64 -28.22
C ARG A 284 -0.22 -7.77 -28.00
N ARG A 285 -1.45 -7.58 -28.51
CA ARG A 285 -2.46 -8.65 -28.53
C ARG A 285 -2.08 -9.82 -29.43
N LYS A 286 -1.41 -9.58 -30.55
CA LYS A 286 -0.88 -10.65 -31.43
C LYS A 286 0.17 -11.45 -30.66
N LYS A 287 1.15 -10.79 -30.06
CA LYS A 287 2.16 -11.43 -29.20
C LYS A 287 1.55 -12.20 -28.03
N TYR A 288 0.48 -11.67 -27.42
CA TYR A 288 -0.27 -12.41 -26.41
C TYR A 288 -0.81 -13.73 -26.96
N LYS A 289 -1.45 -13.70 -28.14
CA LYS A 289 -1.99 -14.90 -28.77
C LYS A 289 -0.89 -15.91 -29.12
N GLU A 290 0.22 -15.47 -29.64
CA GLU A 290 1.39 -16.31 -29.95
C GLU A 290 1.93 -17.00 -28.68
N LYS A 291 2.04 -16.23 -27.59
CA LYS A 291 2.59 -16.74 -26.33
C LYS A 291 1.67 -17.68 -25.56
N PHE A 292 0.38 -17.39 -25.53
CA PHE A 292 -0.59 -18.10 -24.70
C PHE A 292 -1.52 -19.03 -25.50
N GLY A 293 -1.39 -19.11 -26.81
CA GLY A 293 -2.20 -19.96 -27.70
C GLY A 293 -3.69 -19.56 -27.79
N LYS A 294 -4.09 -18.43 -27.21
CA LYS A 294 -5.48 -17.93 -27.17
C LYS A 294 -5.55 -16.43 -27.34
N ALA A 295 -6.70 -15.95 -27.83
CA ALA A 295 -6.92 -14.51 -27.97
C ALA A 295 -6.84 -13.79 -26.62
N CYS A 296 -6.26 -12.58 -26.62
CA CYS A 296 -6.21 -11.76 -25.40
C CYS A 296 -7.65 -11.41 -24.96
N PRO A 297 -8.01 -11.73 -23.69
CA PRO A 297 -9.32 -11.36 -23.16
C PRO A 297 -9.56 -9.85 -23.19
N PRO A 298 -10.77 -9.40 -23.54
CA PRO A 298 -11.08 -7.97 -23.56
C PRO A 298 -11.03 -7.31 -22.17
N SER A 299 -10.99 -8.08 -21.10
CA SER A 299 -10.77 -7.60 -19.75
C SER A 299 -9.31 -7.18 -19.45
N ILE A 300 -8.39 -7.39 -20.39
CA ILE A 300 -6.97 -7.01 -20.25
C ILE A 300 -6.67 -5.87 -21.21
N LEU A 301 -6.40 -4.68 -20.68
CA LEU A 301 -5.95 -3.53 -21.46
C LEU A 301 -4.41 -3.49 -21.53
N PHE A 302 -3.73 -3.53 -20.40
CA PHE A 302 -2.30 -3.27 -20.34
C PHE A 302 -1.46 -4.54 -20.53
N LEU A 303 -0.73 -4.60 -21.63
CA LEU A 303 0.19 -5.65 -22.00
C LEU A 303 1.61 -5.07 -22.13
N THR A 304 2.62 -5.82 -21.73
CA THR A 304 4.03 -5.46 -21.95
C THR A 304 4.41 -5.56 -23.44
N ALA A 305 5.58 -5.07 -23.81
CA ALA A 305 6.11 -5.19 -25.17
C ALA A 305 6.19 -6.65 -25.66
N GLU A 306 6.30 -7.62 -24.74
CA GLU A 306 6.32 -9.06 -25.02
C GLU A 306 4.91 -9.69 -25.04
N GLY A 307 3.84 -8.88 -24.96
CA GLY A 307 2.45 -9.37 -24.95
C GLY A 307 1.99 -10.03 -23.67
N GLU A 308 2.68 -9.81 -22.54
CA GLU A 308 2.24 -10.33 -21.24
C GLU A 308 1.37 -9.33 -20.49
N PRO A 309 0.36 -9.77 -19.71
CA PRO A 309 -0.37 -8.88 -18.82
C PRO A 309 0.58 -8.17 -17.85
N VAL A 310 0.39 -6.86 -17.69
CA VAL A 310 1.11 -6.08 -16.69
C VAL A 310 0.66 -6.51 -15.29
N THR A 311 1.61 -6.59 -14.38
CA THR A 311 1.36 -6.92 -12.98
C THR A 311 1.95 -5.85 -12.06
N PRO A 312 1.48 -5.70 -10.82
CA PRO A 312 2.05 -4.73 -9.87
C PRO A 312 3.54 -4.90 -9.64
N LYS A 313 4.06 -6.13 -9.76
CA LYS A 313 5.50 -6.39 -9.66
C LYS A 313 6.24 -5.80 -10.87
N LYS A 314 5.74 -6.04 -12.09
CA LYS A 314 6.35 -5.48 -13.31
C LYS A 314 6.35 -3.94 -13.29
N ILE A 315 5.27 -3.32 -12.79
CA ILE A 315 5.21 -1.86 -12.58
C ILE A 315 6.33 -1.42 -11.63
N ALA A 316 6.48 -2.07 -10.49
CA ALA A 316 7.51 -1.72 -9.49
C ALA A 316 8.93 -1.90 -10.05
N ASP A 317 9.18 -2.99 -10.79
CA ASP A 317 10.47 -3.29 -11.40
C ASP A 317 10.81 -2.26 -12.52
N ALA A 318 9.85 -1.95 -13.40
CA ALA A 318 10.00 -0.95 -14.46
C ALA A 318 10.20 0.46 -13.88
N THR A 319 9.47 0.83 -12.83
CA THR A 319 9.65 2.12 -12.16
C THR A 319 11.01 2.21 -11.47
N THR A 320 11.49 1.13 -10.87
CA THR A 320 12.84 1.10 -10.28
C THR A 320 13.92 1.32 -11.34
N TYR A 321 13.75 0.76 -12.50
CA TYR A 321 14.66 0.98 -13.64
C TYR A 321 14.55 2.43 -14.15
N ALA A 322 13.34 2.92 -14.40
CA ALA A 322 13.11 4.29 -14.87
C ALA A 322 13.69 5.35 -13.92
N LYS A 323 13.55 5.17 -12.60
CA LYS A 323 14.16 6.06 -11.60
C LYS A 323 15.69 6.13 -11.70
N ARG A 324 16.34 5.01 -11.94
CA ARG A 324 17.80 4.98 -12.13
C ARG A 324 18.22 5.74 -13.37
N LEU A 325 17.46 5.59 -14.47
CA LEU A 325 17.69 6.35 -15.69
C LEU A 325 17.43 7.85 -15.49
N ALA A 326 16.32 8.19 -14.82
CA ALA A 326 15.99 9.58 -14.52
C ALA A 326 17.07 10.25 -13.64
N HIS A 327 17.52 9.57 -12.59
CA HIS A 327 18.59 10.06 -11.72
C HIS A 327 19.95 10.17 -12.46
N ALA A 328 20.24 9.26 -13.38
CA ALA A 328 21.43 9.35 -14.21
C ALA A 328 21.39 10.55 -15.18
N LYS A 329 20.18 10.91 -15.69
CA LYS A 329 19.98 12.12 -16.52
C LYS A 329 20.05 13.40 -15.69
N ASN A 330 19.48 13.38 -14.48
CA ASN A 330 19.50 14.51 -13.56
C ASN A 330 19.69 14.02 -12.10
N PRO A 331 20.86 14.25 -11.48
CA PRO A 331 21.15 13.83 -10.10
C PRO A 331 20.22 14.41 -9.03
N ASN A 332 19.51 15.50 -9.31
CA ASN A 332 18.51 16.08 -8.41
C ASN A 332 17.22 15.27 -8.37
N PHE A 333 17.01 14.34 -9.32
CA PHE A 333 15.85 13.47 -9.31
C PHE A 333 15.82 12.60 -8.05
N SER A 334 14.72 12.66 -7.30
CA SER A 334 14.59 11.92 -6.05
C SER A 334 14.39 10.41 -6.27
N MET A 335 15.33 9.62 -5.79
CA MET A 335 15.21 8.15 -5.80
C MET A 335 14.09 7.61 -4.89
N PHE A 336 13.48 8.46 -4.05
CA PHE A 336 12.31 8.09 -3.24
C PHE A 336 11.00 8.08 -4.02
N ASN A 337 10.98 8.71 -5.21
CA ASN A 337 9.81 8.65 -6.09
C ASN A 337 9.52 7.21 -6.47
N ASP A 338 8.28 6.81 -6.38
CA ASP A 338 7.80 5.50 -6.81
C ASP A 338 6.45 5.62 -7.53
N PHE A 339 6.05 4.60 -8.25
CA PHE A 339 4.79 4.60 -8.98
C PHE A 339 3.60 4.95 -8.09
N TYR A 340 3.56 4.40 -6.88
CA TYR A 340 2.47 4.63 -5.93
C TYR A 340 2.34 6.09 -5.46
N GLN A 341 3.37 6.91 -5.61
CA GLN A 341 3.32 8.33 -5.24
C GLN A 341 2.41 9.15 -6.17
N ALA A 342 2.26 8.73 -7.43
CA ALA A 342 1.29 9.35 -8.36
C ALA A 342 -0.12 9.34 -7.77
N ARG A 343 -0.46 8.31 -7.01
CA ARG A 343 -1.75 8.21 -6.34
C ARG A 343 -1.98 9.31 -5.28
N HIS A 344 -0.92 9.85 -4.66
CA HIS A 344 -1.02 10.95 -3.72
C HIS A 344 -1.11 12.33 -4.42
N TRP A 345 -0.67 12.38 -5.67
CA TRP A 345 -0.69 13.62 -6.46
C TRP A 345 -2.12 14.11 -6.71
N TRP A 346 -3.01 13.26 -7.21
CA TRP A 346 -4.40 13.63 -7.51
C TRP A 346 -5.13 14.28 -6.33
N PRO A 347 -5.24 13.66 -5.14
CA PRO A 347 -5.97 14.28 -4.02
C PRO A 347 -5.31 15.54 -3.49
N THR A 348 -3.98 15.65 -3.62
CA THR A 348 -3.27 16.88 -3.24
C THR A 348 -3.60 18.03 -4.19
N MET A 349 -3.64 17.76 -5.51
CA MET A 349 -4.06 18.77 -6.49
C MET A 349 -5.52 19.16 -6.30
N MET A 350 -6.41 18.22 -6.00
CA MET A 350 -7.81 18.52 -5.66
C MET A 350 -7.93 19.45 -4.45
N MET A 351 -7.12 19.26 -3.41
CA MET A 351 -7.07 20.18 -2.26
C MET A 351 -6.61 21.58 -2.67
N ILE A 352 -5.56 21.69 -3.49
CA ILE A 352 -5.03 22.98 -3.95
C ILE A 352 -6.08 23.70 -4.80
N GLN A 353 -6.70 23.02 -5.75
CA GLN A 353 -7.71 23.61 -6.63
C GLN A 353 -8.94 24.08 -5.86
N HIS A 354 -9.42 23.28 -4.90
CA HIS A 354 -10.62 23.60 -4.14
C HIS A 354 -10.43 24.77 -3.19
N HIS A 355 -9.32 24.80 -2.46
CA HIS A 355 -9.08 25.84 -1.46
C HIS A 355 -8.46 27.11 -2.04
N GLY A 356 -7.68 27.00 -3.12
CA GLY A 356 -6.99 28.16 -3.71
C GLY A 356 -6.22 28.96 -2.68
N GLU A 357 -6.43 30.27 -2.63
CA GLU A 357 -5.76 31.18 -1.70
C GLU A 357 -6.08 30.90 -0.22
N ARG A 358 -7.24 30.30 0.07
CA ARG A 358 -7.64 29.94 1.46
C ARG A 358 -6.84 28.78 2.04
N LEU A 359 -6.04 28.08 1.23
CA LEU A 359 -5.32 26.87 1.64
C LEU A 359 -4.39 27.11 2.84
N LEU A 360 -3.76 28.29 2.91
CA LEU A 360 -2.82 28.65 3.98
C LEU A 360 -3.49 29.31 5.19
N THR A 361 -4.80 29.49 5.16
CA THR A 361 -5.58 30.06 6.26
C THR A 361 -6.26 28.99 7.10
N ASP A 362 -6.72 29.36 8.30
CA ASP A 362 -7.51 28.47 9.18
C ASP A 362 -8.83 28.03 8.55
N ALA A 363 -9.31 28.75 7.53
CA ALA A 363 -10.52 28.37 6.79
C ALA A 363 -10.39 26.97 6.13
N ALA A 364 -9.18 26.57 5.71
CA ALA A 364 -8.95 25.23 5.16
C ALA A 364 -8.89 24.14 6.23
N ASP A 365 -8.73 24.45 7.51
CA ASP A 365 -8.77 23.49 8.61
C ASP A 365 -10.20 23.01 8.91
N VAL A 366 -11.20 23.78 8.46
CA VAL A 366 -12.60 23.36 8.53
C VAL A 366 -12.83 22.23 7.52
N LEU A 367 -13.24 21.06 8.01
CA LEU A 367 -13.49 19.89 7.15
C LEU A 367 -14.58 20.19 6.13
N ASP A 368 -14.20 20.33 4.86
CA ASP A 368 -15.14 20.28 3.75
C ASP A 368 -15.57 18.82 3.52
N ARG A 369 -16.81 18.51 3.88
CA ARG A 369 -17.32 17.14 3.80
C ARG A 369 -17.47 16.65 2.37
N ALA A 370 -17.88 17.52 1.44
CA ALA A 370 -18.08 17.11 0.05
C ALA A 370 -16.75 16.75 -0.60
N LEU A 371 -15.74 17.64 -0.49
CA LEU A 371 -14.40 17.38 -0.98
C LEU A 371 -13.76 16.17 -0.30
N ALA A 372 -13.84 16.10 1.02
CA ALA A 372 -13.27 14.99 1.78
C ALA A 372 -13.91 13.65 1.43
N GLN A 373 -15.24 13.62 1.19
CA GLN A 373 -15.95 12.43 0.77
C GLN A 373 -15.57 12.03 -0.66
N ALA A 374 -15.46 12.98 -1.58
CA ALA A 374 -15.02 12.73 -2.95
C ALA A 374 -13.61 12.12 -2.99
N ILE A 375 -12.66 12.71 -2.26
CA ILE A 375 -11.30 12.18 -2.15
C ILE A 375 -11.31 10.80 -1.48
N MET A 376 -12.07 10.62 -0.42
CA MET A 376 -12.17 9.33 0.29
C MET A 376 -12.70 8.22 -0.63
N ASN A 377 -13.76 8.49 -1.39
CA ASN A 377 -14.35 7.55 -2.33
C ASN A 377 -13.35 7.20 -3.44
N GLN A 378 -12.79 8.22 -4.09
CA GLN A 378 -11.79 8.05 -5.17
C GLN A 378 -10.56 7.27 -4.69
N MET A 379 -10.08 7.53 -3.49
CA MET A 379 -8.95 6.83 -2.89
C MET A 379 -9.31 5.47 -2.27
N GLY A 380 -10.57 5.21 -1.96
CA GLY A 380 -11.00 4.03 -1.21
C GLY A 380 -10.38 3.99 0.18
N HIS A 381 -10.38 5.12 0.88
CA HIS A 381 -9.94 5.23 2.26
C HIS A 381 -11.12 4.98 3.21
N THR A 382 -10.82 4.59 4.45
CA THR A 382 -11.85 4.29 5.46
C THR A 382 -12.09 5.43 6.44
N SER A 383 -11.20 6.43 6.49
CA SER A 383 -11.27 7.57 7.40
C SER A 383 -11.25 8.89 6.64
N ILE A 384 -12.38 9.59 6.67
CA ILE A 384 -12.52 10.90 6.03
C ILE A 384 -11.59 11.95 6.64
N VAL A 385 -11.49 11.97 7.98
CA VAL A 385 -10.67 12.96 8.70
C VAL A 385 -9.19 12.76 8.46
N THR A 386 -8.73 11.51 8.56
CA THR A 386 -7.32 11.19 8.32
C THR A 386 -6.93 11.53 6.88
N THR A 387 -7.81 11.21 5.93
CA THR A 387 -7.60 11.51 4.50
C THR A 387 -7.52 13.01 4.26
N TYR A 388 -8.48 13.77 4.78
CA TYR A 388 -8.51 15.23 4.59
C TYR A 388 -7.26 15.91 5.18
N LYS A 389 -6.93 15.63 6.44
CA LYS A 389 -5.76 16.20 7.10
C LYS A 389 -4.44 15.86 6.39
N HIS A 390 -4.32 14.62 5.92
CA HIS A 390 -3.10 14.18 5.23
C HIS A 390 -2.88 14.99 3.94
N TYR A 391 -3.90 15.10 3.10
CA TYR A 391 -3.77 15.80 1.82
C TYR A 391 -3.79 17.33 1.96
N LEU A 392 -4.48 17.86 2.96
CA LEU A 392 -4.40 19.27 3.30
C LEU A 392 -2.95 19.67 3.70
N ASN A 393 -2.31 18.86 4.55
CA ASN A 393 -0.93 19.11 4.94
C ASN A 393 0.03 19.02 3.75
N LEU A 394 -0.13 18.02 2.87
CA LEU A 394 0.68 17.91 1.66
C LEU A 394 0.48 19.11 0.74
N ALA A 395 -0.77 19.53 0.53
CA ALA A 395 -1.10 20.70 -0.29
C ALA A 395 -0.48 21.99 0.26
N ARG A 396 -0.56 22.20 1.58
CA ARG A 396 0.06 23.36 2.24
C ARG A 396 1.57 23.38 2.06
N VAL A 397 2.25 22.26 2.30
CA VAL A 397 3.70 22.16 2.09
C VAL A 397 4.08 22.53 0.66
N LEU A 398 3.34 22.02 -0.34
CA LEU A 398 3.60 22.34 -1.74
C LEU A 398 3.42 23.84 -2.06
N VAL A 399 2.35 24.46 -1.56
CA VAL A 399 2.08 25.88 -1.82
C VAL A 399 3.06 26.78 -1.08
N MET A 400 3.40 26.46 0.18
CA MET A 400 4.41 27.20 0.96
C MET A 400 5.79 27.14 0.29
N ALA A 401 6.17 25.97 -0.22
CA ALA A 401 7.42 25.82 -0.94
C ALA A 401 7.44 26.66 -2.23
N LYS A 402 6.31 26.69 -2.98
CA LYS A 402 6.17 27.55 -4.17
C LYS A 402 6.29 29.04 -3.85
N GLN A 403 5.81 29.49 -2.68
CA GLN A 403 5.89 30.86 -2.23
C GLN A 403 7.29 31.24 -1.67
N GLY A 404 8.26 30.34 -1.75
CA GLY A 404 9.63 30.58 -1.28
C GLY A 404 9.84 30.37 0.23
N HIS A 405 8.82 29.87 0.95
CA HIS A 405 8.95 29.61 2.38
C HIS A 405 9.67 28.30 2.71
N VAL A 406 9.82 27.40 1.73
CA VAL A 406 10.50 26.09 1.89
C VAL A 406 11.21 25.72 0.58
N PHE A 407 12.30 26.42 0.25
CA PHE A 407 13.04 26.26 -1.02
C PHE A 407 13.62 24.86 -1.26
N GLU A 408 13.98 24.15 -0.21
CA GLU A 408 14.66 22.83 -0.32
C GLU A 408 13.74 21.67 -0.70
N MET A 409 12.41 21.85 -0.72
CA MET A 409 11.46 20.77 -0.91
C MET A 409 10.91 20.67 -2.34
N ILE A 410 11.04 21.71 -3.16
CA ILE A 410 10.51 21.73 -4.54
C ILE A 410 11.47 22.50 -5.46
N GLY A 411 11.88 21.91 -6.57
CA GLY A 411 12.67 22.59 -7.59
C GLY A 411 11.97 23.82 -8.19
N GLU A 412 12.76 24.74 -8.74
CA GLU A 412 12.38 26.12 -9.12
C GLU A 412 11.24 26.25 -10.18
N ASP A 413 10.86 25.16 -10.88
CA ASP A 413 9.97 25.24 -12.05
C ASP A 413 8.52 24.76 -11.80
N PHE A 414 8.04 24.77 -10.56
CA PHE A 414 6.70 24.31 -10.24
C PHE A 414 5.63 25.36 -10.58
N ASN A 415 4.97 25.24 -11.73
CA ASN A 415 3.82 26.08 -12.11
C ASN A 415 2.52 25.28 -12.18
N ILE A 416 1.69 25.40 -11.14
CA ILE A 416 0.39 24.70 -11.00
C ILE A 416 -0.57 25.05 -12.14
N HIS A 417 -0.56 26.30 -12.63
CA HIS A 417 -1.46 26.77 -13.67
C HIS A 417 -1.12 26.21 -15.07
N HIS A 418 0.16 25.98 -15.36
CA HIS A 418 0.58 25.39 -16.63
C HIS A 418 0.19 23.93 -16.77
N GLN A 419 0.06 23.21 -15.66
CA GLN A 419 -0.17 21.76 -15.69
C GLN A 419 -1.61 21.35 -15.83
N ILE A 420 -2.53 22.20 -15.38
CA ILE A 420 -3.97 22.01 -15.64
C ILE A 420 -4.25 22.20 -17.12
N GLN A 421 -3.43 23.01 -17.83
CA GLN A 421 -3.54 23.24 -19.28
C GLN A 421 -2.78 22.18 -20.11
N ASP A 422 -1.70 21.60 -19.61
CA ASP A 422 -0.91 20.58 -20.32
C ASP A 422 -1.51 19.17 -20.23
N PHE A 423 -2.45 18.94 -19.31
CA PHE A 423 -3.23 17.70 -19.17
C PHE A 423 -4.70 17.85 -19.56
N GLY A 424 -5.12 19.05 -20.02
CA GLY A 424 -6.46 19.34 -20.52
C GLY A 424 -6.62 19.08 -22.03
#